data_60f8724b7b3e804c65397eb18b52dae8
#
_entry.id   60f8724b7b3e804c65397eb18b52dae8
#
_cell.length_a   1.000
_cell.length_b   1.000
_cell.length_c   1.000
_cell.angle_alpha   90.00
_cell.angle_beta   90.00
_cell.angle_gamma   90.00
#
_symmetry.space_group_name_H-M   'P 1'
#
loop_
_entity.id
_entity.type
_entity.pdbx_description
1 polymer ?
#
loop_
_entity_poly.entity_id
_entity_poly.type
_entity_poly.pdbx_seq_one_letter_code
_entity_poly.pdbx_strand_id
1 'polypeptide(L)'
;ITCLHWFYLHILSECGLAPLNNRIVGGEAAPPGSWPWQVSLHTFAHICGGSLINDQWVLTAAHCVSWLGSTPFLTVYLGRQNQSESNPNEVSRTVTRIIIHPGYNIPRFNNDIALLKMSEPVVFSNYISPVCLAAFNSTFNIGEDAWVTGWGNIGYDEPLPSPGKLLEVDAEIVGTHQCKCDYSKIDDDVITDNMICAGFREGGKGPCFGDSGGPLVSQQGDRWILAGVVSFGVGCNAPNFPSVYARVSQFESWIKSHITRNRPGFLTFVSNNTEDVLNSSCTTPALTPAINISEGQEPRKLIGYMLGFVNNCQDLDKIYCHFVYKECKQNEMLFLLLSNLNQQQLSNENEHFRL
;
A
#
# COMPACT_ATOMS: atom_id res chain seq x y z
N ILE A 1 29.12 -26.37 23.39
CA ILE A 1 28.17 -26.68 22.29
C ILE A 1 26.78 -26.05 22.54
N THR A 2 26.39 -25.83 23.82
CA THR A 2 25.08 -25.30 24.22
C THR A 2 24.92 -23.78 24.07
N CYS A 3 25.98 -22.99 24.10
CA CYS A 3 25.91 -21.52 24.00
C CYS A 3 25.75 -21.01 22.56
N LEU A 4 26.32 -21.71 21.57
CA LEU A 4 26.16 -21.36 20.14
C LEU A 4 24.77 -21.70 19.60
N HIS A 5 24.08 -22.68 20.18
CA HIS A 5 22.72 -23.05 19.79
C HIS A 5 21.68 -22.04 20.28
N TRP A 6 21.94 -21.40 21.43
CA TRP A 6 21.10 -20.32 21.97
C TRP A 6 21.24 -19.02 21.19
N PHE A 7 22.45 -18.71 20.70
CA PHE A 7 22.67 -17.54 19.82
C PHE A 7 22.05 -17.72 18.43
N TYR A 8 21.98 -18.94 17.91
CA TYR A 8 21.36 -19.22 16.59
C TYR A 8 19.83 -19.18 16.63
N LEU A 9 19.21 -19.46 17.78
CA LEU A 9 17.76 -19.37 17.98
C LEU A 9 17.27 -17.93 18.25
N HIS A 10 18.17 -16.99 18.62
CA HIS A 10 17.83 -15.59 18.82
C HIS A 10 17.97 -14.73 17.56
N ILE A 11 18.36 -15.29 16.42
CA ILE A 11 18.35 -14.64 15.10
C ILE A 11 17.04 -14.93 14.33
N LEU A 12 16.07 -15.61 14.92
CA LEU A 12 14.71 -15.62 14.40
C LEU A 12 14.15 -14.20 14.59
N SER A 13 14.15 -13.47 13.49
CA SER A 13 13.77 -12.07 13.32
C SER A 13 12.72 -11.61 14.34
N GLU A 14 13.03 -10.53 15.06
CA GLU A 14 12.11 -9.83 15.96
C GLU A 14 10.96 -9.15 15.17
N CYS A 15 10.33 -9.83 14.20
CA CYS A 15 9.26 -9.27 13.39
C CYS A 15 7.88 -9.69 13.89
N GLY A 16 6.87 -8.92 13.53
CA GLY A 16 5.45 -9.25 13.71
C GLY A 16 4.93 -9.12 15.13
N LEU A 17 5.71 -8.56 16.06
CA LEU A 17 5.26 -8.28 17.41
C LEU A 17 4.61 -6.89 17.50
N ALA A 18 3.41 -6.83 18.07
CA ALA A 18 2.68 -5.60 18.33
C ALA A 18 2.20 -5.55 19.79
N PRO A 19 3.08 -5.22 20.74
CA PRO A 19 2.75 -5.31 22.18
C PRO A 19 1.61 -4.39 22.62
N LEU A 20 1.32 -3.34 21.86
CA LEU A 20 0.25 -2.39 22.14
C LEU A 20 -1.04 -2.68 21.36
N ASN A 21 -1.10 -3.77 20.60
CA ASN A 21 -2.29 -4.18 19.88
C ASN A 21 -3.22 -5.02 20.77
N ASN A 22 -4.12 -4.34 21.47
CA ASN A 22 -5.15 -4.95 22.32
C ASN A 22 -6.51 -4.93 21.59
N ARG A 23 -6.58 -5.52 20.38
CA ARG A 23 -7.76 -5.46 19.52
C ARG A 23 -9.06 -5.84 20.22
N ILE A 24 -10.11 -5.04 19.94
CA ILE A 24 -11.46 -5.32 20.40
C ILE A 24 -12.47 -5.30 19.24
N VAL A 25 -12.37 -4.33 18.27
CA VAL A 25 -13.27 -4.20 17.10
C VAL A 25 -12.58 -3.43 15.97
N GLY A 26 -12.95 -3.70 14.69
CA GLY A 26 -12.40 -3.00 13.50
C GLY A 26 -13.28 -1.85 12.99
N GLY A 27 -12.70 -1.03 12.10
CA GLY A 27 -13.38 0.10 11.44
C GLY A 27 -13.38 1.38 12.25
N GLU A 28 -12.40 1.58 13.13
CA GLU A 28 -12.24 2.73 14.01
C GLU A 28 -10.82 3.30 13.96
N ALA A 29 -10.57 4.36 14.73
CA ALA A 29 -9.23 4.88 14.91
C ALA A 29 -8.36 3.87 15.66
N ALA A 30 -7.26 3.45 15.04
CA ALA A 30 -6.30 2.54 15.66
C ALA A 30 -5.71 3.15 16.95
N PRO A 31 -5.59 2.39 18.04
CA PRO A 31 -4.88 2.84 19.22
C PRO A 31 -3.41 3.15 18.88
N PRO A 32 -2.78 4.17 19.50
CA PRO A 32 -1.39 4.50 19.24
C PRO A 32 -0.44 3.32 19.48
N GLY A 33 0.35 2.96 18.46
CA GLY A 33 1.31 1.86 18.53
C GLY A 33 0.74 0.47 18.28
N SER A 34 -0.57 0.32 17.94
CA SER A 34 -1.16 -0.99 17.61
C SER A 34 -0.55 -1.61 16.36
N TRP A 35 -0.06 -0.79 15.43
CA TRP A 35 0.51 -1.21 14.16
C TRP A 35 1.92 -0.65 13.98
N PRO A 36 2.92 -1.16 14.71
CA PRO A 36 4.25 -0.53 14.80
C PRO A 36 5.06 -0.59 13.50
N TRP A 37 4.64 -1.35 12.52
CA TRP A 37 5.22 -1.40 11.17
C TRP A 37 4.59 -0.43 10.19
N GLN A 38 3.45 0.21 10.53
CA GLN A 38 2.81 1.17 9.65
C GLN A 38 3.71 2.38 9.42
N VAL A 39 3.94 2.72 8.15
CA VAL A 39 4.67 3.94 7.79
C VAL A 39 3.83 4.82 6.89
N SER A 40 4.10 6.12 6.96
CA SER A 40 3.51 7.15 6.11
C SER A 40 4.59 7.69 5.16
N LEU A 41 4.32 7.65 3.86
CA LEU A 41 5.21 8.14 2.82
C LEU A 41 4.78 9.56 2.42
N HIS A 42 5.72 10.49 2.47
CA HIS A 42 5.48 11.90 2.15
C HIS A 42 6.44 12.41 1.07
N THR A 43 5.90 13.23 0.20
CA THR A 43 6.64 14.23 -0.54
C THR A 43 6.46 15.59 0.16
N PHE A 44 5.46 16.37 -0.20
CA PHE A 44 5.03 17.58 0.55
C PHE A 44 3.94 17.24 1.57
N ALA A 45 3.13 16.21 1.29
CA ALA A 45 2.08 15.67 2.14
C ALA A 45 2.12 14.14 2.08
N HIS A 46 1.25 13.49 2.86
CA HIS A 46 1.03 12.06 2.77
C HIS A 46 0.57 11.67 1.37
N ILE A 47 1.22 10.66 0.79
CA ILE A 47 0.90 10.15 -0.55
C ILE A 47 0.51 8.67 -0.53
N CYS A 48 1.10 7.89 0.36
CA CYS A 48 0.94 6.44 0.43
C CYS A 48 1.31 5.92 1.83
N GLY A 49 0.86 4.72 2.12
CA GLY A 49 1.33 3.90 3.22
C GLY A 49 2.53 3.03 2.84
N GLY A 50 2.98 2.24 3.79
CA GLY A 50 4.00 1.21 3.62
C GLY A 50 4.18 0.41 4.89
N SER A 51 5.05 -0.61 4.84
CA SER A 51 5.35 -1.50 5.95
C SER A 51 6.83 -1.55 6.25
N LEU A 52 7.23 -1.29 7.50
CA LEU A 52 8.60 -1.53 7.96
C LEU A 52 8.85 -3.03 7.97
N ILE A 53 9.89 -3.51 7.27
CA ILE A 53 10.21 -4.94 7.14
C ILE A 53 11.54 -5.34 7.81
N ASN A 54 12.39 -4.38 8.12
CA ASN A 54 13.54 -4.47 9.00
C ASN A 54 13.94 -3.05 9.45
N ASP A 55 15.09 -2.89 10.10
CA ASP A 55 15.53 -1.60 10.65
C ASP A 55 15.77 -0.49 9.60
N GLN A 56 15.93 -0.81 8.32
CA GLN A 56 16.29 0.16 7.28
C GLN A 56 15.47 0.05 5.99
N TRP A 57 14.54 -0.91 5.87
CA TRP A 57 13.78 -1.13 4.65
C TRP A 57 12.28 -1.07 4.88
N VAL A 58 11.61 -0.43 3.95
CA VAL A 58 10.14 -0.33 3.86
C VAL A 58 9.68 -0.99 2.58
N LEU A 59 8.59 -1.75 2.66
CA LEU A 59 7.86 -2.32 1.54
C LEU A 59 6.62 -1.47 1.27
N THR A 60 6.38 -1.13 0.00
CA THR A 60 5.23 -0.33 -0.44
C THR A 60 4.81 -0.74 -1.86
N ALA A 61 3.80 -0.11 -2.43
CA ALA A 61 3.39 -0.32 -3.82
C ALA A 61 4.32 0.42 -4.80
N ALA A 62 4.54 -0.19 -5.97
CA ALA A 62 5.34 0.42 -7.02
C ALA A 62 4.72 1.71 -7.57
N HIS A 63 3.38 1.74 -7.71
CA HIS A 63 2.68 2.92 -8.22
C HIS A 63 2.86 4.16 -7.32
N CYS A 64 3.10 3.98 -6.01
CA CYS A 64 3.37 5.07 -5.08
C CYS A 64 4.63 5.85 -5.41
N VAL A 65 5.61 5.21 -6.05
CA VAL A 65 6.97 5.76 -6.21
C VAL A 65 7.51 5.73 -7.65
N SER A 66 6.81 5.10 -8.59
CA SER A 66 7.26 4.94 -9.98
C SER A 66 7.38 6.26 -10.75
N TRP A 67 6.65 7.27 -10.35
CA TRP A 67 6.64 8.61 -10.93
C TRP A 67 7.70 9.55 -10.32
N LEU A 68 8.31 9.14 -9.18
CA LEU A 68 9.36 9.92 -8.54
C LEU A 68 10.67 9.77 -9.34
N GLY A 69 11.10 10.83 -10.00
CA GLY A 69 12.37 10.84 -10.76
C GLY A 69 13.62 10.74 -9.89
N SER A 70 13.51 11.01 -8.58
CA SER A 70 14.63 10.97 -7.63
C SER A 70 14.16 10.78 -6.19
N THR A 71 15.04 10.23 -5.34
CA THR A 71 14.77 9.93 -3.93
C THR A 71 14.73 11.14 -2.97
N PRO A 72 15.35 12.32 -3.24
CA PRO A 72 15.53 13.37 -2.23
C PRO A 72 14.23 13.95 -1.66
N PHE A 73 13.13 13.80 -2.37
CA PHE A 73 11.83 14.38 -1.96
C PHE A 73 10.93 13.40 -1.21
N LEU A 74 11.37 12.13 -1.03
CA LEU A 74 10.59 11.12 -0.34
C LEU A 74 11.07 10.95 1.11
N THR A 75 10.16 11.17 2.05
CA THR A 75 10.38 10.97 3.48
C THR A 75 9.46 9.87 4.00
N VAL A 76 10.00 9.00 4.82
CA VAL A 76 9.30 7.94 5.55
C VAL A 76 9.09 8.39 6.98
N TYR A 77 7.85 8.36 7.46
CA TYR A 77 7.50 8.63 8.86
C TYR A 77 7.06 7.33 9.53
N LEU A 78 7.66 7.00 10.67
CA LEU A 78 7.42 5.79 11.46
C LEU A 78 6.94 6.20 12.86
N GLY A 79 6.13 5.38 13.52
CA GLY A 79 5.57 5.69 14.82
C GLY A 79 4.55 6.85 14.81
N ARG A 80 4.03 7.20 13.63
CA ARG A 80 3.04 8.25 13.41
C ARG A 80 1.64 7.76 13.74
N GLN A 81 0.85 8.60 14.42
CA GLN A 81 -0.56 8.36 14.70
C GLN A 81 -1.47 9.33 13.95
N ASN A 82 -1.11 10.61 13.93
CA ASN A 82 -1.90 11.69 13.34
C ASN A 82 -1.17 12.31 12.15
N GLN A 83 -1.90 12.67 11.09
CA GLN A 83 -1.28 13.33 9.94
C GLN A 83 -1.02 14.82 10.17
N SER A 84 -1.86 15.51 10.94
CA SER A 84 -1.81 16.97 11.11
C SER A 84 -1.46 17.45 12.52
N GLU A 85 -1.18 16.54 13.46
CA GLU A 85 -0.79 16.89 14.82
C GLU A 85 0.57 16.28 15.19
N SER A 86 1.14 16.71 16.33
CA SER A 86 2.41 16.19 16.83
C SER A 86 2.29 14.70 17.23
N ASN A 87 3.33 13.95 16.93
CA ASN A 87 3.42 12.53 17.21
C ASN A 87 4.66 12.27 18.10
N PRO A 88 4.50 12.02 19.40
CA PRO A 88 5.62 11.95 20.35
C PRO A 88 6.59 10.78 20.10
N ASN A 89 6.12 9.74 19.39
CA ASN A 89 6.90 8.52 19.10
C ASN A 89 7.39 8.45 17.65
N GLU A 90 7.24 9.56 16.91
CA GLU A 90 7.56 9.61 15.49
C GLU A 90 9.06 9.70 15.25
N VAL A 91 9.49 8.96 14.22
CA VAL A 91 10.83 9.06 13.65
C VAL A 91 10.69 9.23 12.14
N SER A 92 11.42 10.17 11.54
CA SER A 92 11.46 10.34 10.09
C SER A 92 12.82 9.94 9.51
N ARG A 93 12.80 9.44 8.28
CA ARG A 93 13.98 9.11 7.48
C ARG A 93 13.76 9.51 6.03
N THR A 94 14.78 10.05 5.40
CA THR A 94 14.79 10.21 3.95
C THR A 94 15.05 8.87 3.27
N VAL A 95 14.65 8.74 2.00
CA VAL A 95 14.88 7.55 1.19
C VAL A 95 16.15 7.75 0.37
N THR A 96 17.06 6.77 0.39
CA THR A 96 18.30 6.78 -0.39
C THR A 96 18.26 5.90 -1.62
N ARG A 97 17.33 4.92 -1.66
CA ARG A 97 17.16 4.02 -2.80
C ARG A 97 15.72 3.56 -2.92
N ILE A 98 15.20 3.60 -4.13
CA ILE A 98 13.91 3.03 -4.55
C ILE A 98 14.22 1.85 -5.47
N ILE A 99 13.63 0.69 -5.22
CA ILE A 99 13.73 -0.49 -6.07
C ILE A 99 12.33 -0.94 -6.42
N ILE A 100 11.91 -0.64 -7.64
CA ILE A 100 10.64 -1.09 -8.20
C ILE A 100 10.83 -2.50 -8.75
N HIS A 101 9.82 -3.37 -8.56
CA HIS A 101 9.87 -4.71 -9.16
C HIS A 101 9.96 -4.61 -10.69
N PRO A 102 10.90 -5.32 -11.35
CA PRO A 102 11.14 -5.15 -12.79
C PRO A 102 9.96 -5.58 -13.67
N GLY A 103 9.07 -6.42 -13.16
CA GLY A 103 7.84 -6.82 -13.83
C GLY A 103 6.63 -5.93 -13.52
N TYR A 104 6.81 -4.80 -12.80
CA TYR A 104 5.74 -3.83 -12.60
C TYR A 104 5.26 -3.28 -13.91
N ASN A 105 3.98 -3.27 -14.13
CA ASN A 105 3.38 -2.89 -15.40
C ASN A 105 2.07 -2.13 -15.20
N ILE A 106 1.96 -0.98 -15.86
CA ILE A 106 0.74 -0.18 -16.01
C ILE A 106 0.17 -0.50 -17.41
N PRO A 107 -1.14 -0.71 -17.60
CA PRO A 107 -2.24 -0.41 -16.65
C PRO A 107 -2.74 -1.59 -15.81
N ARG A 108 -2.10 -2.76 -15.89
CA ARG A 108 -2.59 -3.98 -15.21
C ARG A 108 -2.18 -4.07 -13.73
N PHE A 109 -1.29 -3.20 -13.25
CA PHE A 109 -0.76 -3.20 -11.87
C PHE A 109 -0.22 -4.56 -11.40
N ASN A 110 0.21 -5.40 -12.34
CA ASN A 110 0.87 -6.64 -11.98
C ASN A 110 2.24 -6.33 -11.36
N ASN A 111 2.62 -7.06 -10.32
CA ASN A 111 3.84 -6.84 -9.56
C ASN A 111 3.97 -5.42 -8.96
N ASP A 112 2.87 -4.89 -8.45
CA ASP A 112 2.81 -3.55 -7.85
C ASP A 112 3.46 -3.52 -6.46
N ILE A 113 4.78 -3.62 -6.45
CA ILE A 113 5.58 -3.70 -5.23
C ILE A 113 6.92 -2.98 -5.39
N ALA A 114 7.37 -2.29 -4.35
CA ALA A 114 8.63 -1.58 -4.31
C ALA A 114 9.29 -1.65 -2.93
N LEU A 115 10.63 -1.62 -2.92
CA LEU A 115 11.46 -1.53 -1.73
C LEU A 115 12.06 -0.14 -1.62
N LEU A 116 11.96 0.45 -0.42
CA LEU A 116 12.56 1.74 -0.09
C LEU A 116 13.66 1.53 0.95
N LYS A 117 14.87 1.98 0.64
CA LYS A 117 15.96 2.00 1.61
C LYS A 117 16.02 3.35 2.30
N MET A 118 15.84 3.36 3.60
CA MET A 118 15.99 4.57 4.43
C MET A 118 17.45 4.99 4.56
N SER A 119 17.69 6.28 4.81
CA SER A 119 19.04 6.86 4.97
C SER A 119 19.82 6.23 6.13
N GLU A 120 19.13 5.96 7.22
CA GLU A 120 19.71 5.38 8.44
C GLU A 120 18.75 4.35 9.03
N PRO A 121 19.27 3.35 9.76
CA PRO A 121 18.43 2.42 10.51
C PRO A 121 17.60 3.14 11.58
N VAL A 122 16.50 2.52 11.97
CA VAL A 122 15.66 2.94 13.10
C VAL A 122 15.91 2.03 14.30
N VAL A 123 15.73 2.57 15.49
CA VAL A 123 15.75 1.81 16.74
C VAL A 123 14.32 1.33 17.00
N PHE A 124 14.14 0.02 17.20
CA PHE A 124 12.84 -0.55 17.49
C PHE A 124 12.32 -0.12 18.87
N SER A 125 11.00 0.02 18.93
CA SER A 125 10.26 0.36 20.13
C SER A 125 8.87 -0.26 20.06
N ASN A 126 8.04 -0.07 21.07
CA ASN A 126 6.64 -0.51 21.01
C ASN A 126 5.82 0.19 19.88
N TYR A 127 6.33 1.33 19.36
CA TYR A 127 5.68 2.12 18.30
C TYR A 127 6.33 1.95 16.92
N ILE A 128 7.52 1.35 16.87
CA ILE A 128 8.29 1.14 15.63
C ILE A 128 8.90 -0.26 15.68
N SER A 129 8.35 -1.20 14.94
CA SER A 129 8.81 -2.59 14.87
C SER A 129 8.45 -3.19 13.51
N PRO A 130 9.27 -4.09 12.94
CA PRO A 130 8.99 -4.66 11.62
C PRO A 130 7.89 -5.72 11.67
N VAL A 131 7.10 -5.80 10.59
CA VAL A 131 6.18 -6.90 10.33
C VAL A 131 6.94 -8.11 9.78
N CYS A 132 6.47 -9.34 10.03
CA CYS A 132 6.96 -10.52 9.32
C CYS A 132 6.37 -10.56 7.91
N LEU A 133 7.11 -11.07 6.94
CA LEU A 133 6.65 -11.25 5.57
C LEU A 133 6.15 -12.67 5.35
N ALA A 134 5.07 -12.83 4.58
CA ALA A 134 4.59 -14.15 4.18
C ALA A 134 5.64 -14.85 3.31
N ALA A 135 6.07 -16.03 3.71
CA ALA A 135 6.96 -16.89 2.94
C ALA A 135 6.23 -17.48 1.71
N PHE A 136 6.98 -17.93 0.72
CA PHE A 136 6.45 -18.39 -0.58
C PHE A 136 5.36 -19.49 -0.46
N ASN A 137 5.46 -20.38 0.51
CA ASN A 137 4.47 -21.47 0.73
C ASN A 137 3.36 -21.10 1.71
N SER A 138 3.14 -19.82 1.97
CA SER A 138 2.01 -19.37 2.79
C SER A 138 0.68 -19.62 2.08
N THR A 139 -0.31 -20.04 2.84
CA THR A 139 -1.69 -20.26 2.38
C THR A 139 -2.61 -19.29 3.13
N PHE A 140 -3.33 -18.48 2.38
CA PHE A 140 -4.37 -17.58 2.88
C PHE A 140 -5.69 -18.02 2.23
N ASN A 141 -6.49 -18.79 2.95
CA ASN A 141 -7.73 -19.37 2.44
C ASN A 141 -8.90 -18.40 2.59
N ILE A 142 -10.02 -18.70 1.93
CA ILE A 142 -11.24 -17.89 1.96
C ILE A 142 -11.73 -17.73 3.41
N GLY A 143 -12.14 -16.48 3.75
CA GLY A 143 -12.65 -16.15 5.08
C GLY A 143 -11.56 -16.08 6.16
N GLU A 144 -10.26 -16.09 5.78
CA GLU A 144 -9.19 -15.82 6.73
C GLU A 144 -9.23 -14.36 7.16
N ASP A 145 -9.18 -14.12 8.46
CA ASP A 145 -9.18 -12.78 9.03
C ASP A 145 -7.89 -12.03 8.67
N ALA A 146 -8.05 -10.82 8.17
CA ALA A 146 -6.97 -9.91 7.83
C ALA A 146 -7.31 -8.49 8.29
N TRP A 147 -6.28 -7.63 8.36
CA TRP A 147 -6.40 -6.25 8.77
C TRP A 147 -5.67 -5.33 7.82
N VAL A 148 -6.33 -4.22 7.51
CA VAL A 148 -5.78 -3.13 6.72
C VAL A 148 -5.70 -1.88 7.58
N THR A 149 -4.61 -1.13 7.45
CA THR A 149 -4.40 0.10 8.20
C THR A 149 -3.90 1.22 7.30
N GLY A 150 -4.34 2.46 7.59
CA GLY A 150 -3.88 3.59 6.82
C GLY A 150 -4.55 4.92 7.20
N TRP A 151 -4.20 5.95 6.44
CA TRP A 151 -4.69 7.32 6.58
C TRP A 151 -5.44 7.79 5.33
N GLY A 152 -5.92 6.85 4.55
CA GLY A 152 -6.68 7.15 3.33
C GLY A 152 -8.04 7.77 3.61
N ASN A 153 -8.70 8.14 2.53
CA ASN A 153 -10.07 8.66 2.57
C ASN A 153 -11.02 7.66 3.23
N ILE A 154 -12.04 8.18 3.90
CA ILE A 154 -13.11 7.37 4.51
C ILE A 154 -14.28 7.12 3.55
N GLY A 155 -14.25 7.74 2.38
CA GLY A 155 -15.20 7.58 1.27
C GLY A 155 -14.60 8.13 -0.02
N TYR A 156 -15.31 7.98 -1.15
CA TYR A 156 -14.78 8.33 -2.49
C TYR A 156 -14.26 9.77 -2.57
N ASP A 157 -15.05 10.75 -2.09
CA ASP A 157 -14.69 12.17 -2.04
C ASP A 157 -14.64 12.69 -0.59
N GLU A 158 -14.41 11.79 0.37
CA GLU A 158 -14.44 12.10 1.79
C GLU A 158 -13.05 11.88 2.41
N PRO A 159 -12.23 12.92 2.53
CA PRO A 159 -10.91 12.82 3.13
C PRO A 159 -11.01 12.53 4.63
N LEU A 160 -9.99 11.87 5.17
CA LEU A 160 -9.87 11.60 6.60
C LEU A 160 -9.93 12.92 7.40
N PRO A 161 -10.88 13.07 8.35
CA PRO A 161 -11.02 14.30 9.10
C PRO A 161 -9.81 14.57 10.01
N SER A 162 -9.48 15.86 10.21
CA SER A 162 -8.42 16.26 11.15
C SER A 162 -8.69 15.68 12.55
N PRO A 163 -7.64 15.20 13.25
CA PRO A 163 -6.21 15.32 12.97
C PRO A 163 -5.65 14.26 12.01
N GLY A 164 -6.49 13.48 11.33
CA GLY A 164 -6.06 12.41 10.45
C GLY A 164 -5.44 11.26 11.24
N LYS A 165 -6.23 10.65 12.14
CA LYS A 165 -5.79 9.49 12.94
C LYS A 165 -5.64 8.26 12.07
N LEU A 166 -4.61 7.44 12.35
CA LEU A 166 -4.50 6.12 11.72
C LEU A 166 -5.79 5.33 11.95
N LEU A 167 -6.35 4.80 10.87
CA LEU A 167 -7.51 3.91 10.92
C LEU A 167 -7.08 2.46 10.79
N GLU A 168 -7.90 1.57 11.32
CA GLU A 168 -7.79 0.12 11.16
C GLU A 168 -9.14 -0.45 10.73
N VAL A 169 -9.13 -1.41 9.85
CA VAL A 169 -10.32 -2.12 9.39
C VAL A 169 -10.02 -3.61 9.24
N ASP A 170 -10.93 -4.43 9.74
CA ASP A 170 -10.96 -5.85 9.48
C ASP A 170 -11.33 -6.11 8.01
N ALA A 171 -10.83 -7.19 7.45
CA ALA A 171 -11.14 -7.66 6.11
C ALA A 171 -11.04 -9.18 6.06
N GLU A 172 -11.78 -9.81 5.17
CA GLU A 172 -11.70 -11.26 4.95
C GLU A 172 -10.99 -11.53 3.62
N ILE A 173 -10.14 -12.56 3.61
CA ILE A 173 -9.50 -13.02 2.36
C ILE A 173 -10.57 -13.56 1.42
N VAL A 174 -10.58 -13.05 0.19
CA VAL A 174 -11.42 -13.53 -0.91
C VAL A 174 -10.59 -14.46 -1.77
N GLY A 175 -11.12 -15.65 -2.07
CA GLY A 175 -10.44 -16.64 -2.91
C GLY A 175 -10.07 -16.07 -4.28
N THR A 176 -8.91 -16.44 -4.79
CA THR A 176 -8.40 -15.94 -6.08
C THR A 176 -9.38 -16.20 -7.23
N HIS A 177 -10.05 -17.35 -7.24
CA HIS A 177 -11.04 -17.66 -8.27
C HIS A 177 -12.24 -16.71 -8.23
N GLN A 178 -12.82 -16.47 -7.03
CA GLN A 178 -13.93 -15.53 -6.88
C GLN A 178 -13.51 -14.10 -7.24
N CYS A 179 -12.32 -13.68 -6.85
CA CYS A 179 -11.80 -12.36 -7.22
C CYS A 179 -11.66 -12.21 -8.74
N LYS A 180 -11.14 -13.23 -9.44
CA LYS A 180 -11.11 -13.27 -10.91
C LYS A 180 -12.51 -13.15 -11.49
N CYS A 181 -13.50 -13.86 -10.94
CA CYS A 181 -14.90 -13.75 -11.37
C CYS A 181 -15.49 -12.35 -11.18
N ASP A 182 -15.21 -11.73 -10.04
CA ASP A 182 -15.74 -10.40 -9.73
C ASP A 182 -15.15 -9.34 -10.69
N TYR A 183 -13.86 -9.44 -10.99
CA TYR A 183 -13.15 -8.52 -11.89
C TYR A 183 -13.29 -8.82 -13.37
N SER A 184 -13.71 -10.04 -13.77
CA SER A 184 -13.96 -10.38 -15.18
C SER A 184 -15.05 -9.52 -15.84
N LYS A 185 -15.92 -8.90 -15.05
CA LYS A 185 -16.90 -7.91 -15.52
C LYS A 185 -16.24 -6.63 -16.07
N ILE A 186 -14.97 -6.39 -15.74
CA ILE A 186 -14.19 -5.23 -16.17
C ILE A 186 -13.13 -5.65 -17.19
N ASP A 187 -12.29 -6.65 -16.85
CA ASP A 187 -11.27 -7.23 -17.71
C ASP A 187 -10.94 -8.64 -17.20
N ASP A 188 -11.01 -9.64 -18.07
CA ASP A 188 -10.82 -11.06 -17.72
C ASP A 188 -9.41 -11.38 -17.19
N ASP A 189 -8.40 -10.58 -17.55
CA ASP A 189 -7.00 -10.83 -17.23
C ASP A 189 -6.41 -9.89 -16.17
N VAL A 190 -7.25 -9.16 -15.45
CA VAL A 190 -6.76 -8.14 -14.48
C VAL A 190 -6.16 -8.79 -13.23
N ILE A 191 -6.79 -9.85 -12.71
CA ILE A 191 -6.34 -10.53 -11.49
C ILE A 191 -5.36 -11.65 -11.82
N THR A 192 -4.14 -11.52 -11.33
CA THR A 192 -3.05 -12.50 -11.53
C THR A 192 -2.75 -13.26 -10.23
N ASP A 193 -1.92 -14.31 -10.33
CA ASP A 193 -1.50 -15.10 -9.16
C ASP A 193 -0.57 -14.32 -8.21
N ASN A 194 0.02 -13.22 -8.68
CA ASN A 194 0.81 -12.29 -7.87
C ASN A 194 -0.05 -11.32 -7.04
N MET A 195 -1.36 -11.50 -7.05
CA MET A 195 -2.32 -10.69 -6.32
C MET A 195 -3.08 -11.53 -5.29
N ILE A 196 -3.51 -10.89 -4.22
CA ILE A 196 -4.42 -11.42 -3.22
C ILE A 196 -5.56 -10.43 -3.03
N CYS A 197 -6.76 -10.91 -2.85
CA CYS A 197 -7.95 -10.08 -2.69
C CYS A 197 -8.49 -10.22 -1.27
N ALA A 198 -8.91 -9.10 -0.69
CA ALA A 198 -9.55 -9.08 0.62
C ALA A 198 -10.58 -7.95 0.69
N GLY A 199 -11.60 -8.12 1.54
CA GLY A 199 -12.67 -7.15 1.76
C GLY A 199 -14.03 -7.80 1.89
N PHE A 200 -15.03 -7.01 2.15
CA PHE A 200 -16.41 -7.46 2.29
C PHE A 200 -17.16 -7.35 0.97
N ARG A 201 -17.96 -8.34 0.64
CA ARG A 201 -18.75 -8.34 -0.61
C ARG A 201 -19.85 -7.28 -0.62
N GLU A 202 -20.32 -6.89 0.54
CA GLU A 202 -21.29 -5.80 0.71
C GLU A 202 -20.67 -4.43 0.40
N GLY A 203 -19.36 -4.35 0.39
CA GLY A 203 -18.61 -3.09 0.24
C GLY A 203 -18.65 -2.21 1.50
N GLY A 204 -18.26 -0.97 1.35
CA GLY A 204 -18.37 0.07 2.39
C GLY A 204 -17.24 0.10 3.42
N LYS A 205 -16.43 -0.95 3.55
CA LYS A 205 -15.24 -0.99 4.42
C LYS A 205 -14.03 -1.52 3.68
N GLY A 206 -12.88 -0.89 3.86
CA GLY A 206 -11.61 -1.29 3.28
C GLY A 206 -10.75 -0.09 2.88
N PRO A 207 -9.61 -0.31 2.21
CA PRO A 207 -8.69 0.76 1.83
C PRO A 207 -9.29 1.66 0.75
N CYS A 208 -8.91 2.96 0.82
CA CYS A 208 -9.30 3.98 -0.13
C CYS A 208 -8.09 4.83 -0.54
N PHE A 209 -8.32 5.97 -1.19
CA PHE A 209 -7.25 6.87 -1.64
C PHE A 209 -6.36 7.32 -0.48
N GLY A 210 -5.07 7.08 -0.58
CA GLY A 210 -4.08 7.34 0.47
C GLY A 210 -3.63 6.10 1.25
N ASP A 211 -4.37 4.97 1.19
CA ASP A 211 -3.96 3.71 1.82
C ASP A 211 -3.04 2.86 0.93
N SER A 212 -2.88 3.23 -0.34
CA SER A 212 -1.98 2.59 -1.30
C SER A 212 -0.61 2.30 -0.69
N GLY A 213 -0.07 1.11 -0.93
CA GLY A 213 1.22 0.69 -0.38
C GLY A 213 1.17 0.24 1.08
N GLY A 214 0.06 0.48 1.79
CA GLY A 214 -0.16 0.04 3.17
C GLY A 214 -0.28 -1.47 3.34
N PRO A 215 -0.27 -1.96 4.59
CA PRO A 215 -0.27 -3.38 4.89
C PRO A 215 -1.67 -4.03 4.84
N LEU A 216 -1.72 -5.26 4.32
CA LEU A 216 -2.73 -6.27 4.64
C LEU A 216 -2.04 -7.35 5.48
N VAL A 217 -2.44 -7.51 6.74
CA VAL A 217 -1.81 -8.44 7.67
C VAL A 217 -2.79 -9.43 8.27
N SER A 218 -2.33 -10.66 8.49
CA SER A 218 -3.06 -11.69 9.24
C SER A 218 -2.22 -12.15 10.42
N GLN A 219 -2.88 -12.60 11.49
CA GLN A 219 -2.20 -13.02 12.72
C GLN A 219 -2.11 -14.55 12.80
N GLN A 220 -0.93 -15.07 13.08
CA GLN A 220 -0.72 -16.49 13.38
C GLN A 220 0.04 -16.62 14.70
N GLY A 221 -0.63 -17.13 15.71
CA GLY A 221 -0.09 -17.16 17.07
C GLY A 221 0.10 -15.74 17.62
N ASP A 222 1.31 -15.44 18.05
CA ASP A 222 1.71 -14.11 18.55
C ASP A 222 2.31 -13.19 17.47
N ARG A 223 2.33 -13.64 16.21
CA ARG A 223 2.99 -12.94 15.10
C ARG A 223 2.00 -12.43 14.06
N TRP A 224 2.25 -11.20 13.63
CA TRP A 224 1.60 -10.60 12.48
C TRP A 224 2.42 -10.82 11.22
N ILE A 225 1.76 -11.25 10.16
CA ILE A 225 2.38 -11.62 8.88
C ILE A 225 1.75 -10.80 7.77
N LEU A 226 2.57 -10.11 7.01
CA LEU A 226 2.18 -9.30 5.86
C LEU A 226 1.81 -10.21 4.70
N ALA A 227 0.51 -10.32 4.43
CA ALA A 227 -0.06 -11.10 3.32
C ALA A 227 -0.04 -10.30 2.02
N GLY A 228 -0.32 -8.99 2.09
CA GLY A 228 -0.47 -8.13 0.92
C GLY A 228 -0.03 -6.70 1.13
N VAL A 229 0.16 -6.00 0.00
CA VAL A 229 0.42 -4.56 -0.08
C VAL A 229 -0.71 -3.93 -0.86
N VAL A 230 -1.41 -2.93 -0.31
CA VAL A 230 -2.56 -2.26 -0.95
C VAL A 230 -2.17 -1.77 -2.34
N SER A 231 -2.88 -2.21 -3.37
CA SER A 231 -2.59 -1.89 -4.76
C SER A 231 -3.74 -1.13 -5.43
N PHE A 232 -4.86 -1.78 -5.69
CA PHE A 232 -6.00 -1.15 -6.34
C PHE A 232 -7.34 -1.77 -5.94
N GLY A 233 -8.44 -1.19 -6.41
CA GLY A 233 -9.79 -1.71 -6.29
C GLY A 233 -10.74 -0.94 -7.20
N VAL A 234 -12.05 -1.09 -7.03
CA VAL A 234 -13.08 -0.34 -7.75
C VAL A 234 -13.75 0.63 -6.80
N GLY A 235 -13.61 1.93 -7.06
CA GLY A 235 -14.06 2.97 -6.14
C GLY A 235 -13.41 2.83 -4.76
N CYS A 236 -14.01 3.38 -3.71
CA CYS A 236 -13.64 3.08 -2.34
C CYS A 236 -14.57 1.97 -1.82
N ASN A 237 -14.15 0.71 -2.01
CA ASN A 237 -14.88 -0.47 -1.54
C ASN A 237 -16.27 -0.63 -2.18
N ALA A 238 -16.33 -0.62 -3.53
CA ALA A 238 -17.56 -0.88 -4.26
C ALA A 238 -18.07 -2.31 -3.99
N PRO A 239 -19.39 -2.52 -3.81
CA PRO A 239 -19.95 -3.85 -3.64
C PRO A 239 -19.55 -4.82 -4.75
N ASN A 240 -19.24 -6.05 -4.40
CA ASN A 240 -18.80 -7.13 -5.31
C ASN A 240 -17.46 -6.91 -6.01
N PHE A 241 -16.66 -5.95 -5.54
CA PHE A 241 -15.28 -5.76 -5.99
C PHE A 241 -14.36 -5.68 -4.75
N PRO A 242 -13.79 -6.80 -4.32
CA PRO A 242 -12.84 -6.79 -3.20
C PRO A 242 -11.61 -5.97 -3.57
N SER A 243 -10.96 -5.40 -2.58
CA SER A 243 -9.68 -4.70 -2.77
C SER A 243 -8.59 -5.69 -3.17
N VAL A 244 -7.67 -5.24 -4.03
CA VAL A 244 -6.59 -6.04 -4.59
C VAL A 244 -5.25 -5.58 -4.02
N TYR A 245 -4.44 -6.54 -3.63
CA TYR A 245 -3.14 -6.33 -3.00
C TYR A 245 -2.06 -7.11 -3.76
N ALA A 246 -0.84 -6.61 -3.81
CA ALA A 246 0.30 -7.39 -4.25
C ALA A 246 0.56 -8.51 -3.21
N ARG A 247 0.52 -9.78 -3.64
CA ARG A 247 0.66 -10.97 -2.79
C ARG A 247 2.11 -11.15 -2.34
N VAL A 248 2.44 -10.78 -1.11
CA VAL A 248 3.82 -10.69 -0.59
C VAL A 248 4.59 -12.01 -0.75
N SER A 249 3.94 -13.16 -0.54
CA SER A 249 4.58 -14.47 -0.64
C SER A 249 5.21 -14.75 -2.02
N GLN A 250 4.71 -14.16 -3.09
CA GLN A 250 5.25 -14.31 -4.45
C GLN A 250 6.55 -13.54 -4.67
N PHE A 251 6.87 -12.59 -3.78
CA PHE A 251 8.04 -11.71 -3.92
C PHE A 251 9.19 -12.04 -2.97
N GLU A 252 9.11 -13.15 -2.22
CA GLU A 252 10.14 -13.56 -1.26
C GLU A 252 11.55 -13.61 -1.88
N SER A 253 11.70 -14.27 -3.03
CA SER A 253 12.99 -14.40 -3.71
C SER A 253 13.53 -13.06 -4.19
N TRP A 254 12.65 -12.19 -4.73
CA TRP A 254 13.01 -10.85 -5.16
C TRP A 254 13.46 -9.98 -3.98
N ILE A 255 12.71 -9.96 -2.89
CA ILE A 255 13.08 -9.21 -1.68
C ILE A 255 14.44 -9.68 -1.14
N LYS A 256 14.63 -11.02 -1.01
CA LYS A 256 15.89 -11.61 -0.53
C LYS A 256 17.09 -11.30 -1.43
N SER A 257 16.89 -11.15 -2.74
CA SER A 257 17.94 -10.79 -3.68
C SER A 257 18.46 -9.36 -3.51
N HIS A 258 17.59 -8.45 -3.05
CA HIS A 258 17.92 -7.04 -2.83
C HIS A 258 18.39 -6.73 -1.41
N ILE A 259 17.88 -7.48 -0.40
CA ILE A 259 18.23 -7.28 1.02
C ILE A 259 19.08 -8.46 1.48
N THR A 260 20.39 -8.34 1.34
CA THR A 260 21.36 -9.41 1.66
C THR A 260 21.88 -9.36 3.09
N ARG A 261 21.78 -8.20 3.75
CA ARG A 261 22.16 -7.98 5.14
C ARG A 261 20.93 -7.59 5.96
N ASN A 262 20.88 -8.02 7.23
CA ASN A 262 19.74 -7.78 8.11
C ASN A 262 18.40 -8.12 7.41
N ARG A 263 18.31 -9.38 6.95
CA ARG A 263 17.20 -9.85 6.12
C ARG A 263 15.88 -9.75 6.87
N PRO A 264 14.78 -9.32 6.20
CA PRO A 264 13.44 -9.39 6.77
C PRO A 264 13.08 -10.80 7.21
N GLY A 265 12.24 -10.90 8.24
CA GLY A 265 11.72 -12.18 8.70
C GLY A 265 10.64 -12.69 7.78
N PHE A 266 10.83 -13.87 7.21
CA PHE A 266 9.81 -14.58 6.45
C PHE A 266 9.24 -15.72 7.30
N LEU A 267 7.91 -15.76 7.45
CA LEU A 267 7.19 -16.83 8.14
C LEU A 267 6.15 -17.44 7.19
N THR A 268 6.01 -18.75 7.25
CA THR A 268 4.94 -19.44 6.53
C THR A 268 3.64 -19.24 7.29
N PHE A 269 2.67 -18.59 6.66
CA PHE A 269 1.30 -18.54 7.15
C PHE A 269 0.53 -19.78 6.70
N VAL A 270 -0.15 -20.44 7.62
CA VAL A 270 -0.98 -21.60 7.33
C VAL A 270 -2.39 -21.30 7.82
N SER A 271 -3.30 -21.04 6.88
CA SER A 271 -4.71 -20.84 7.20
C SER A 271 -5.32 -22.10 7.80
N ASN A 272 -6.13 -21.91 8.84
CA ASN A 272 -6.92 -22.99 9.41
C ASN A 272 -8.25 -23.22 8.67
N ASN A 273 -8.62 -22.30 7.78
CA ASN A 273 -9.82 -22.40 6.97
C ASN A 273 -9.60 -23.40 5.84
N THR A 274 -10.64 -24.16 5.50
CA THR A 274 -10.61 -25.04 4.33
C THR A 274 -10.89 -24.23 3.07
N GLU A 275 -9.99 -24.30 2.10
CA GLU A 275 -10.25 -23.70 0.80
C GLU A 275 -11.22 -24.61 0.02
N ASP A 276 -12.44 -24.16 -0.22
CA ASP A 276 -13.37 -24.83 -1.16
C ASP A 276 -12.97 -24.45 -2.63
N VAL A 277 -11.76 -24.90 -3.02
CA VAL A 277 -11.13 -24.52 -4.30
C VAL A 277 -11.83 -25.13 -5.51
N LEU A 278 -12.57 -26.22 -5.34
CA LEU A 278 -12.93 -27.09 -6.46
C LEU A 278 -14.37 -26.96 -6.97
N ASN A 279 -15.24 -26.21 -6.31
CA ASN A 279 -16.66 -26.14 -6.69
C ASN A 279 -17.27 -24.73 -6.79
N SER A 280 -16.51 -23.67 -6.67
CA SER A 280 -17.06 -22.33 -6.83
C SER A 280 -17.18 -21.95 -8.30
N SER A 281 -18.29 -22.34 -8.92
CA SER A 281 -18.83 -21.54 -10.03
C SER A 281 -18.91 -20.10 -9.53
N CYS A 282 -18.51 -19.12 -10.37
CA CYS A 282 -18.65 -17.69 -10.05
C CYS A 282 -20.03 -17.42 -9.45
N THR A 283 -20.09 -17.27 -8.12
CA THR A 283 -21.36 -16.99 -7.45
C THR A 283 -21.76 -15.56 -7.78
N THR A 284 -22.73 -15.41 -8.69
CA THR A 284 -23.42 -14.13 -8.87
C THR A 284 -24.24 -13.89 -7.60
N PRO A 285 -24.03 -12.78 -6.86
CA PRO A 285 -24.94 -12.39 -5.78
C PRO A 285 -26.34 -12.21 -6.34
N ALA A 286 -27.35 -12.56 -5.57
CA ALA A 286 -28.72 -12.15 -5.88
C ALA A 286 -28.71 -10.62 -6.05
N LEU A 287 -29.25 -10.15 -7.17
CA LEU A 287 -29.28 -8.75 -7.58
C LEU A 287 -29.85 -7.87 -6.46
N THR A 288 -29.02 -7.22 -5.68
CA THR A 288 -29.39 -5.94 -5.07
C THR A 288 -29.42 -4.89 -6.17
N PRO A 289 -30.29 -3.86 -6.10
CA PRO A 289 -30.61 -3.01 -7.24
C PRO A 289 -29.35 -2.38 -7.80
N ALA A 290 -29.20 -2.56 -9.12
CA ALA A 290 -28.09 -2.09 -9.93
C ALA A 290 -27.76 -0.63 -9.60
N ILE A 291 -26.50 -0.37 -9.24
CA ILE A 291 -25.91 0.95 -9.47
C ILE A 291 -26.02 1.16 -10.98
N ASN A 292 -26.84 2.12 -11.41
CA ASN A 292 -26.94 2.53 -12.80
C ASN A 292 -25.59 3.11 -13.23
N ILE A 293 -24.70 2.24 -13.70
CA ILE A 293 -23.55 2.67 -14.50
C ILE A 293 -24.19 3.09 -15.82
N SER A 294 -24.24 4.39 -16.08
CA SER A 294 -24.75 4.93 -17.34
C SER A 294 -24.04 4.23 -18.50
N GLU A 295 -24.83 3.60 -19.37
CA GLU A 295 -24.34 2.98 -20.61
C GLU A 295 -23.46 4.00 -21.36
N GLY A 296 -22.16 3.72 -21.46
CA GLY A 296 -21.21 4.56 -22.20
C GLY A 296 -19.81 4.69 -21.62
N GLN A 297 -19.53 4.20 -20.41
CA GLN A 297 -18.17 4.23 -19.86
C GLN A 297 -17.44 2.90 -20.11
N GLU A 298 -16.37 2.95 -20.87
CA GLU A 298 -15.52 1.77 -21.10
C GLU A 298 -14.96 1.23 -19.77
N PRO A 299 -15.10 -0.09 -19.50
CA PRO A 299 -14.67 -0.73 -18.24
C PRO A 299 -13.19 -0.50 -17.88
N ARG A 300 -12.33 -0.37 -18.88
CA ARG A 300 -10.88 -0.12 -18.68
C ARG A 300 -10.56 1.21 -18.00
N LYS A 301 -11.49 2.17 -18.05
CA LYS A 301 -11.34 3.46 -17.38
C LYS A 301 -11.56 3.37 -15.87
N LEU A 302 -12.37 2.40 -15.37
CA LEU A 302 -12.69 2.28 -13.95
C LEU A 302 -11.47 1.95 -13.05
N ILE A 303 -10.52 1.14 -13.53
CA ILE A 303 -9.32 0.78 -12.77
C ILE A 303 -8.36 1.97 -12.67
N GLY A 304 -8.30 2.82 -13.73
CA GLY A 304 -7.53 4.07 -13.69
C GLY A 304 -8.00 5.08 -12.64
N TYR A 305 -9.27 4.96 -12.21
CA TYR A 305 -9.88 5.88 -11.24
C TYR A 305 -9.29 5.79 -9.83
N MET A 306 -8.70 4.67 -9.42
CA MET A 306 -8.15 4.52 -8.08
C MET A 306 -6.73 5.06 -7.89
N LEU A 307 -6.04 5.40 -8.95
CA LEU A 307 -4.59 5.61 -8.88
C LEU A 307 -4.16 7.06 -8.95
N GLY A 308 -5.10 8.00 -9.22
CA GLY A 308 -4.80 9.44 -9.22
C GLY A 308 -3.68 9.89 -10.17
N PHE A 309 -3.10 8.95 -10.97
CA PHE A 309 -1.95 9.24 -11.83
C PHE A 309 -2.21 8.82 -13.27
N VAL A 310 -2.65 9.77 -14.08
CA VAL A 310 -2.64 9.63 -15.54
C VAL A 310 -1.62 10.61 -16.11
N ASN A 311 -0.56 10.08 -16.70
CA ASN A 311 0.53 10.85 -17.27
C ASN A 311 0.17 11.69 -18.50
N ASN A 312 -1.11 11.70 -18.95
CA ASN A 312 -1.50 12.50 -20.09
C ASN A 312 -3.01 12.85 -20.06
N CYS A 313 -3.31 14.14 -19.91
CA CYS A 313 -4.67 14.66 -19.85
C CYS A 313 -5.38 14.72 -21.23
N GLN A 314 -4.77 14.28 -22.32
CA GLN A 314 -5.35 14.42 -23.67
C GLN A 314 -6.43 13.38 -24.01
N ASP A 315 -6.48 12.26 -23.25
CA ASP A 315 -7.40 11.14 -23.51
C ASP A 315 -8.55 11.00 -22.49
N LEU A 316 -8.80 12.03 -21.67
CA LEU A 316 -9.76 11.99 -20.56
C LEU A 316 -10.99 12.87 -20.81
N ASP A 317 -12.19 12.33 -20.55
CA ASP A 317 -13.44 13.08 -20.60
C ASP A 317 -13.48 14.21 -19.55
N LYS A 318 -14.21 15.31 -19.87
CA LYS A 318 -14.18 16.60 -19.16
C LYS A 318 -14.46 16.58 -17.65
N ILE A 319 -15.14 15.57 -17.12
CA ILE A 319 -15.44 15.44 -15.69
C ILE A 319 -14.20 14.96 -14.92
N TYR A 320 -13.40 14.14 -15.54
CA TYR A 320 -12.14 13.63 -15.00
C TYR A 320 -11.03 14.67 -14.96
N CYS A 321 -11.01 15.52 -15.99
CA CYS A 321 -10.08 16.66 -16.02
C CYS A 321 -10.23 17.59 -14.82
N HIS A 322 -11.38 17.67 -14.17
CA HIS A 322 -11.58 18.67 -13.11
C HIS A 322 -10.84 18.31 -11.82
N PHE A 323 -10.73 17.05 -11.47
CA PHE A 323 -10.05 16.61 -10.25
C PHE A 323 -8.53 16.45 -10.48
N VAL A 324 -8.15 15.75 -11.53
CA VAL A 324 -6.74 15.63 -11.97
C VAL A 324 -6.20 16.99 -12.42
N TYR A 325 -7.05 17.86 -13.01
CA TYR A 325 -6.66 19.21 -13.46
C TYR A 325 -6.38 20.16 -12.29
N LYS A 326 -7.01 20.00 -11.14
CA LYS A 326 -6.69 20.82 -9.96
C LYS A 326 -5.31 20.44 -9.38
N GLU A 327 -4.95 19.17 -9.38
CA GLU A 327 -3.62 18.68 -8.99
C GLU A 327 -2.56 18.88 -10.08
N CYS A 328 -2.88 18.60 -11.35
CA CYS A 328 -2.01 18.90 -12.49
C CYS A 328 -1.75 20.39 -12.64
N LYS A 329 -2.75 21.26 -12.45
CA LYS A 329 -2.56 22.71 -12.54
C LYS A 329 -1.73 23.27 -11.39
N GLN A 330 -1.80 22.67 -10.20
CA GLN A 330 -0.86 23.00 -9.12
C GLN A 330 0.56 22.52 -9.45
N ASN A 331 0.71 21.35 -10.06
CA ASN A 331 2.02 20.81 -10.44
C ASN A 331 2.59 21.49 -11.69
N GLU A 332 1.78 21.86 -12.69
CA GLU A 332 2.23 22.68 -13.84
C GLU A 332 2.59 24.10 -13.40
N MET A 333 1.84 24.71 -12.48
CA MET A 333 2.20 26.01 -11.92
C MET A 333 3.51 25.94 -11.13
N LEU A 334 3.74 24.86 -10.39
CA LEU A 334 5.01 24.64 -9.68
C LEU A 334 6.16 24.37 -10.65
N PHE A 335 5.92 23.61 -11.71
CA PHE A 335 6.92 23.36 -12.76
C PHE A 335 7.27 24.61 -13.55
N LEU A 336 6.28 25.46 -13.88
CA LEU A 336 6.48 26.76 -14.50
C LEU A 336 7.16 27.77 -13.56
N LEU A 337 6.86 27.74 -12.27
CA LEU A 337 7.56 28.53 -11.26
C LEU A 337 9.02 28.11 -11.09
N LEU A 338 9.29 26.81 -11.05
CA LEU A 338 10.65 26.26 -10.95
C LEU A 338 11.45 26.46 -12.24
N SER A 339 10.83 26.36 -13.42
CA SER A 339 11.48 26.66 -14.70
C SER A 339 11.78 28.15 -14.87
N ASN A 340 10.90 29.04 -14.39
CA ASN A 340 11.12 30.47 -14.39
C ASN A 340 12.20 30.91 -13.38
N LEU A 341 12.27 30.27 -12.20
CA LEU A 341 13.34 30.48 -11.23
C LEU A 341 14.70 30.03 -11.76
N ASN A 342 14.77 28.90 -12.47
CA ASN A 342 15.99 28.43 -13.12
C ASN A 342 16.43 29.35 -14.28
N GLN A 343 15.47 29.90 -15.05
CA GLN A 343 15.79 30.87 -16.10
C GLN A 343 16.26 32.20 -15.52
N GLN A 344 15.70 32.66 -14.39
CA GLN A 344 16.20 33.85 -13.71
C GLN A 344 17.57 33.66 -13.07
N GLN A 345 17.89 32.48 -12.53
CA GLN A 345 19.25 32.19 -12.07
C GLN A 345 20.27 32.15 -13.20
N LEU A 346 19.93 31.53 -14.34
CA LEU A 346 20.79 31.50 -15.52
C LEU A 346 20.97 32.85 -16.19
N SER A 347 19.99 33.78 -16.09
CA SER A 347 20.14 35.16 -16.59
C SER A 347 21.02 36.02 -15.69
N ASN A 348 20.94 35.79 -14.36
CA ASN A 348 21.79 36.53 -13.41
C ASN A 348 23.24 36.07 -13.41
N GLU A 349 23.53 34.79 -13.75
CA GLU A 349 24.91 34.31 -13.93
C GLU A 349 25.57 34.79 -15.23
N ASN A 350 24.77 35.12 -16.27
CA ASN A 350 25.27 35.63 -17.53
C ASN A 350 25.54 37.18 -17.52
N GLU A 351 25.02 37.91 -16.52
CA GLU A 351 25.38 39.35 -16.36
C GLU A 351 26.67 39.56 -15.58
N HIS A 352 27.20 38.55 -14.88
CA HIS A 352 28.49 38.64 -14.17
C HIS A 352 29.72 38.23 -15.00
N PHE A 353 29.55 37.87 -16.26
CA PHE A 353 30.65 37.55 -17.19
C PHE A 353 30.80 38.54 -18.36
N ARG A 354 30.26 39.74 -18.21
CA ARG A 354 30.56 40.85 -19.13
C ARG A 354 31.06 42.06 -18.33
N LEU A 355 32.33 42.01 -17.96
CA LEU A 355 33.24 43.16 -17.77
C LEU A 355 34.67 42.66 -17.97
#